data_9b1de4f575c70c5306edc1a192f8290a
#
_entry.id   9b1de4f575c70c5306edc1a192f8290a
#
_cell.length_a   1.000
_cell.length_b   1.000
_cell.length_c   1.000
_cell.angle_alpha   90.00
_cell.angle_beta   90.00
_cell.angle_gamma   90.00
#
_symmetry.space_group_name_H-M   'P 1'
#
loop_
_entity.id
_entity.type
_entity.pdbx_description
1 polymer ?
#
loop_
_entity_poly.entity_id
_entity_poly.type
_entity_poly.pdbx_seq_one_letter_code
_entity_poly.pdbx_strand_id
1 'polypeptide(L)'
;MNILYCGDKNIADGLVISALSLLGHSSEPLNIYVLTVHFETEERKCESLPQSLADFLDGRIKAENPGSSVKLIDVTSLFTSELPDANLGTRFTPCCMLRLYADLVPGLPDRLLYLDNDVICRRDFDDFYNMDMTGAEIAGVLDYYGSWFFRRRIFSRDYLNSGVLLLNMPEIRRTGLFSRCRKRCAEKKMFMPDQSALNKLSDKKIILPRIYNEQRKLHDDTIFQHFTTSFRFFPWLHAVSVKPWQVEKMHEVLGIHEYDGLLEKSSFLMSDYEKSLARQ
;
A
#
# COMPACT_ATOMS: atom_id res chain seq x y z
N MET A 1 -11.82 -10.23 -6.05
CA MET A 1 -11.55 -8.84 -5.57
C MET A 1 -10.36 -8.24 -6.29
N ASN A 2 -10.25 -6.91 -6.40
CA ASN A 2 -9.16 -6.24 -7.11
C ASN A 2 -8.28 -5.49 -6.12
N ILE A 3 -7.02 -5.87 -6.04
CA ILE A 3 -6.02 -5.35 -5.09
C ILE A 3 -4.99 -4.53 -5.85
N LEU A 4 -4.60 -3.39 -5.34
CA LEU A 4 -3.60 -2.51 -5.94
C LEU A 4 -2.40 -2.34 -5.01
N TYR A 5 -1.22 -2.65 -5.50
CA TYR A 5 0.07 -2.31 -4.89
C TYR A 5 0.85 -1.34 -5.77
N CYS A 6 1.74 -0.59 -5.16
CA CYS A 6 2.61 0.34 -5.88
C CYS A 6 4.03 0.28 -5.31
N GLY A 7 5.03 0.20 -6.18
CA GLY A 7 6.41 0.24 -5.72
C GLY A 7 7.46 -0.08 -6.79
N ASP A 8 8.69 -0.05 -6.35
CA ASP A 8 9.87 -0.48 -7.11
C ASP A 8 10.29 -1.89 -6.67
N LYS A 9 11.46 -2.36 -7.12
CA LYS A 9 11.99 -3.68 -6.75
C LYS A 9 12.07 -3.95 -5.23
N ASN A 10 12.13 -2.90 -4.41
CA ASN A 10 12.29 -3.02 -2.97
C ASN A 10 11.02 -3.46 -2.24
N ILE A 11 9.87 -3.50 -2.92
CA ILE A 11 8.63 -4.00 -2.30
C ILE A 11 8.47 -5.51 -2.36
N ALA A 12 9.40 -6.25 -2.99
CA ALA A 12 9.25 -7.67 -3.32
C ALA A 12 8.83 -8.53 -2.12
N ASP A 13 9.57 -8.50 -1.01
CA ASP A 13 9.26 -9.29 0.18
C ASP A 13 7.90 -8.93 0.77
N GLY A 14 7.65 -7.63 0.93
CA GLY A 14 6.39 -7.14 1.47
C GLY A 14 5.19 -7.49 0.59
N LEU A 15 5.33 -7.38 -0.74
CA LEU A 15 4.31 -7.78 -1.69
C LEU A 15 3.94 -9.25 -1.54
N VAL A 16 4.93 -10.14 -1.45
CA VAL A 16 4.71 -11.58 -1.30
C VAL A 16 4.03 -11.89 0.04
N ILE A 17 4.50 -11.31 1.15
CA ILE A 17 3.91 -11.49 2.48
C ILE A 17 2.44 -11.01 2.47
N SER A 18 2.21 -9.80 1.98
CA SER A 18 0.86 -9.21 1.94
C SER A 18 -0.08 -10.02 1.05
N ALA A 19 0.34 -10.40 -0.16
CA ALA A 19 -0.47 -11.20 -1.08
C ALA A 19 -0.83 -12.57 -0.49
N LEU A 20 0.13 -13.28 0.13
CA LEU A 20 -0.13 -14.56 0.81
C LEU A 20 -1.10 -14.42 1.98
N SER A 21 -1.01 -13.31 2.73
CA SER A 21 -1.94 -13.04 3.83
C SER A 21 -3.37 -12.84 3.34
N LEU A 22 -3.56 -12.15 2.20
CA LEU A 22 -4.88 -11.97 1.59
C LEU A 22 -5.47 -13.30 1.11
N LEU A 23 -4.67 -14.14 0.46
CA LEU A 23 -5.11 -15.48 0.01
C LEU A 23 -5.58 -16.36 1.17
N GLY A 24 -4.95 -16.25 2.33
CA GLY A 24 -5.34 -17.01 3.52
C GLY A 24 -6.67 -16.55 4.15
N HIS A 25 -7.21 -15.40 3.75
CA HIS A 25 -8.39 -14.77 4.37
C HIS A 25 -9.46 -14.32 3.36
N SER A 26 -9.36 -14.75 2.11
CA SER A 26 -10.40 -14.52 1.10
C SER A 26 -10.76 -15.82 0.40
N SER A 27 -12.05 -16.08 0.28
CA SER A 27 -12.58 -17.17 -0.56
C SER A 27 -12.76 -16.73 -2.02
N GLU A 28 -12.81 -15.42 -2.27
CA GLU A 28 -12.96 -14.84 -3.59
C GLU A 28 -11.64 -14.79 -4.36
N PRO A 29 -11.68 -14.90 -5.70
CA PRO A 29 -10.49 -14.67 -6.52
C PRO A 29 -9.89 -13.29 -6.32
N LEU A 30 -8.56 -13.22 -6.24
CA LEU A 30 -7.81 -11.97 -6.08
C LEU A 30 -7.14 -11.59 -7.40
N ASN A 31 -7.52 -10.45 -7.97
CA ASN A 31 -6.82 -9.83 -9.09
C ASN A 31 -5.86 -8.77 -8.52
N ILE A 32 -4.59 -9.08 -8.47
CA ILE A 32 -3.55 -8.22 -7.93
C ILE A 32 -2.92 -7.41 -9.06
N TYR A 33 -2.98 -6.10 -8.96
CA TYR A 33 -2.35 -5.13 -9.86
C TYR A 33 -1.17 -4.50 -9.13
N VAL A 34 0.01 -4.51 -9.74
CA VAL A 34 1.21 -3.89 -9.17
C VAL A 34 1.69 -2.80 -10.13
N LEU A 35 1.56 -1.54 -9.73
CA LEU A 35 2.14 -0.43 -10.48
C LEU A 35 3.60 -0.29 -10.10
N THR A 36 4.48 -0.32 -11.11
CA THR A 36 5.92 -0.17 -10.92
C THR A 36 6.48 0.93 -11.82
N VAL A 37 7.68 1.40 -11.48
CA VAL A 37 8.33 2.48 -12.20
C VAL A 37 9.83 2.27 -12.25
N HIS A 38 10.44 2.64 -13.39
CA HIS A 38 11.87 2.76 -13.56
C HIS A 38 12.22 4.22 -13.88
N PHE A 39 12.94 4.88 -13.00
CA PHE A 39 13.48 6.21 -13.29
C PHE A 39 14.73 6.49 -12.45
N GLU A 40 15.54 7.40 -12.96
CA GLU A 40 16.75 7.87 -12.30
C GLU A 40 16.85 9.38 -12.43
N THR A 41 17.10 10.03 -11.29
CA THR A 41 17.39 11.46 -11.17
C THR A 41 18.63 11.64 -10.31
N GLU A 42 19.17 12.85 -10.20
CA GLU A 42 20.27 13.14 -9.26
C GLU A 42 19.92 12.81 -7.79
N GLU A 43 18.64 12.93 -7.44
CA GLU A 43 18.17 12.73 -6.07
C GLU A 43 17.69 11.30 -5.77
N ARG A 44 17.22 10.56 -6.79
CA ARG A 44 16.56 9.27 -6.61
C ARG A 44 16.74 8.34 -7.80
N LYS A 45 16.90 7.05 -7.46
CA LYS A 45 16.83 5.95 -8.40
C LYS A 45 15.77 4.96 -7.93
N CYS A 46 14.83 4.63 -8.83
CA CYS A 46 13.84 3.57 -8.65
C CYS A 46 14.01 2.56 -9.80
N GLU A 47 14.09 1.30 -9.46
CA GLU A 47 14.17 0.20 -10.43
C GLU A 47 12.86 -0.60 -10.37
N SER A 48 12.27 -0.87 -11.53
CA SER A 48 11.01 -1.61 -11.61
C SER A 48 11.07 -2.94 -10.88
N LEU A 49 9.93 -3.36 -10.33
CA LEU A 49 9.75 -4.74 -9.89
C LEU A 49 9.99 -5.68 -11.10
N PRO A 50 10.75 -6.78 -10.96
CA PRO A 50 10.98 -7.70 -12.06
C PRO A 50 9.68 -8.37 -12.55
N GLN A 51 9.47 -8.44 -13.86
CA GLN A 51 8.35 -9.18 -14.46
C GLN A 51 8.38 -10.66 -14.05
N SER A 52 9.57 -11.25 -13.95
CA SER A 52 9.76 -12.63 -13.50
C SER A 52 9.20 -12.90 -12.10
N LEU A 53 9.27 -11.94 -11.18
CA LEU A 53 8.66 -12.08 -9.86
C LEU A 53 7.13 -12.03 -9.95
N ALA A 54 6.59 -11.12 -10.77
CA ALA A 54 5.16 -11.05 -10.96
C ALA A 54 4.59 -12.33 -11.59
N ASP A 55 5.27 -12.87 -12.61
CA ASP A 55 4.89 -14.12 -13.28
C ASP A 55 5.00 -15.32 -12.32
N PHE A 56 6.06 -15.36 -11.52
CA PHE A 56 6.23 -16.39 -10.50
C PHE A 56 5.12 -16.33 -9.45
N LEU A 57 4.81 -15.15 -8.94
CA LEU A 57 3.74 -14.95 -7.96
C LEU A 57 2.37 -15.26 -8.55
N ASP A 58 2.11 -14.89 -9.81
CA ASP A 58 0.88 -15.21 -10.54
C ASP A 58 0.66 -16.74 -10.60
N GLY A 59 1.71 -17.50 -10.95
CA GLY A 59 1.65 -18.97 -10.97
C GLY A 59 1.35 -19.57 -9.60
N ARG A 60 1.94 -19.03 -8.53
CA ARG A 60 1.72 -19.50 -7.15
C ARG A 60 0.32 -19.18 -6.63
N ILE A 61 -0.16 -17.98 -6.89
CA ILE A 61 -1.50 -17.53 -6.49
C ILE A 61 -2.58 -18.35 -7.22
N LYS A 62 -2.41 -18.58 -8.53
CA LYS A 62 -3.32 -19.42 -9.32
C LYS A 62 -3.34 -20.87 -8.88
N ALA A 63 -2.23 -21.40 -8.39
CA ALA A 63 -2.19 -22.77 -7.86
C ALA A 63 -3.04 -22.93 -6.59
N GLU A 64 -3.16 -21.89 -5.77
CA GLU A 64 -4.01 -21.87 -4.57
C GLU A 64 -5.48 -21.49 -4.91
N ASN A 65 -5.68 -20.51 -5.80
CA ASN A 65 -7.00 -20.07 -6.25
C ASN A 65 -6.95 -19.79 -7.77
N PRO A 66 -7.41 -20.71 -8.63
CA PRO A 66 -7.28 -20.63 -10.10
C PRO A 66 -7.95 -19.41 -10.74
N GLY A 67 -8.92 -18.79 -10.06
CA GLY A 67 -9.56 -17.55 -10.52
C GLY A 67 -8.74 -16.27 -10.27
N SER A 68 -7.65 -16.37 -9.51
CA SER A 68 -6.80 -15.24 -9.14
C SER A 68 -5.75 -14.91 -10.20
N SER A 69 -5.21 -13.70 -10.16
CA SER A 69 -4.15 -13.27 -11.09
C SER A 69 -3.25 -12.18 -10.48
N VAL A 70 -2.00 -12.09 -10.98
CA VAL A 70 -1.09 -10.97 -10.72
C VAL A 70 -0.73 -10.30 -12.02
N LYS A 71 -0.81 -8.98 -12.07
CA LYS A 71 -0.46 -8.18 -13.25
C LYS A 71 0.50 -7.06 -12.84
N LEU A 72 1.70 -7.09 -13.38
CA LEU A 72 2.65 -5.99 -13.28
C LEU A 72 2.35 -4.96 -14.38
N ILE A 73 2.30 -3.69 -14.02
CA ILE A 73 2.01 -2.57 -14.92
C ILE A 73 3.12 -1.53 -14.75
N ASP A 74 3.93 -1.37 -15.76
CA ASP A 74 4.93 -0.32 -15.80
C ASP A 74 4.26 1.02 -16.14
N VAL A 75 4.34 1.96 -15.19
CA VAL A 75 3.80 3.32 -15.32
C VAL A 75 4.90 4.37 -15.49
N THR A 76 6.10 3.96 -15.89
CA THR A 76 7.27 4.85 -16.03
C THR A 76 6.95 6.06 -16.93
N SER A 77 6.37 5.84 -18.10
CA SER A 77 6.04 6.93 -19.02
C SER A 77 4.99 7.89 -18.46
N LEU A 78 4.00 7.37 -17.74
CA LEU A 78 2.98 8.19 -17.06
C LEU A 78 3.61 8.99 -15.93
N PHE A 79 4.42 8.36 -15.09
CA PHE A 79 5.08 9.00 -13.97
C PHE A 79 6.06 10.08 -14.40
N THR A 80 6.88 9.80 -15.42
CA THR A 80 7.89 10.76 -15.92
C THR A 80 7.28 11.91 -16.70
N SER A 81 6.07 11.76 -17.26
CA SER A 81 5.36 12.86 -17.93
C SER A 81 4.76 13.89 -16.95
N GLU A 82 4.49 13.50 -15.72
CA GLU A 82 3.93 14.36 -14.66
C GLU A 82 4.70 14.15 -13.33
N LEU A 83 6.03 14.41 -13.34
CA LEU A 83 6.88 14.19 -12.16
C LEU A 83 6.42 15.00 -10.94
N PRO A 84 6.45 14.40 -9.74
CA PRO A 84 6.18 15.12 -8.49
C PRO A 84 7.41 15.91 -8.01
N ASP A 85 7.94 16.83 -8.82
CA ASP A 85 9.25 17.47 -8.66
C ASP A 85 9.49 18.05 -7.26
N ALA A 86 8.48 18.71 -6.68
CA ALA A 86 8.62 19.27 -5.33
C ALA A 86 8.80 18.20 -4.24
N ASN A 87 8.59 16.90 -4.55
CA ASN A 87 8.58 15.81 -3.58
C ASN A 87 9.50 14.62 -3.92
N LEU A 88 10.29 14.68 -4.97
CA LEU A 88 11.25 13.61 -5.34
C LEU A 88 12.29 13.40 -4.23
N GLY A 89 12.86 14.47 -3.68
CA GLY A 89 13.87 14.44 -2.61
C GLY A 89 13.30 14.32 -1.19
N THR A 90 12.06 13.90 -0.99
CA THR A 90 11.49 13.71 0.36
C THR A 90 12.02 12.44 1.03
N ARG A 91 11.78 12.29 2.34
CA ARG A 91 12.15 11.08 3.10
C ARG A 91 11.49 9.81 2.55
N PHE A 92 10.28 9.94 2.02
CA PHE A 92 9.52 8.82 1.47
C PHE A 92 9.94 8.54 0.02
N THR A 93 9.88 7.27 -0.38
CA THR A 93 10.14 6.91 -1.78
C THR A 93 9.08 7.56 -2.69
N PRO A 94 9.46 8.08 -3.86
CA PRO A 94 8.50 8.59 -4.83
C PRO A 94 7.45 7.56 -5.26
N CYS A 95 7.76 6.26 -5.10
CA CYS A 95 6.85 5.17 -5.43
C CYS A 95 5.54 5.18 -4.61
N CYS A 96 5.50 5.83 -3.42
CA CYS A 96 4.23 6.01 -2.69
C CYS A 96 3.22 6.85 -3.48
N MET A 97 3.67 7.69 -4.41
CA MET A 97 2.81 8.52 -5.25
C MET A 97 2.27 7.80 -6.49
N LEU A 98 2.75 6.58 -6.83
CA LEU A 98 2.31 5.84 -8.02
C LEU A 98 0.81 5.54 -8.01
N ARG A 99 0.20 5.36 -6.83
CA ARG A 99 -1.25 5.17 -6.70
C ARG A 99 -2.06 6.30 -7.34
N LEU A 100 -1.50 7.51 -7.35
CA LEU A 100 -2.15 8.68 -7.92
C LEU A 100 -2.18 8.68 -9.46
N TYR A 101 -1.54 7.70 -10.11
CA TYR A 101 -1.55 7.50 -11.56
C TYR A 101 -2.50 6.38 -12.00
N ALA A 102 -3.17 5.72 -11.05
CA ALA A 102 -4.08 4.61 -11.35
C ALA A 102 -5.27 5.04 -12.24
N ASP A 103 -5.70 6.30 -12.17
CA ASP A 103 -6.75 6.85 -13.03
C ASP A 103 -6.35 6.93 -14.51
N LEU A 104 -5.06 6.97 -14.81
CA LEU A 104 -4.48 7.02 -16.15
C LEU A 104 -4.20 5.64 -16.76
N VAL A 105 -4.24 4.58 -15.94
CA VAL A 105 -3.95 3.21 -16.40
C VAL A 105 -5.20 2.61 -17.04
N PRO A 106 -5.18 2.28 -18.34
CA PRO A 106 -6.32 1.67 -19.01
C PRO A 106 -6.65 0.28 -18.44
N GLY A 107 -7.94 -0.01 -18.30
CA GLY A 107 -8.41 -1.34 -17.91
C GLY A 107 -8.28 -1.68 -16.43
N LEU A 108 -7.84 -0.75 -15.58
CA LEU A 108 -7.98 -0.97 -14.14
C LEU A 108 -9.45 -0.96 -13.72
N PRO A 109 -9.84 -1.85 -12.80
CA PRO A 109 -11.21 -1.99 -12.32
C PRO A 109 -11.76 -0.73 -11.64
N ASP A 110 -13.07 -0.63 -11.59
CA ASP A 110 -13.77 0.49 -10.97
C ASP A 110 -13.66 0.51 -9.44
N ARG A 111 -13.40 -0.63 -8.82
CA ARG A 111 -13.15 -0.77 -7.39
C ARG A 111 -11.79 -1.41 -7.16
N LEU A 112 -10.96 -0.75 -6.37
CA LEU A 112 -9.63 -1.22 -6.00
C LEU A 112 -9.43 -1.10 -4.49
N LEU A 113 -8.94 -2.15 -3.86
CA LEU A 113 -8.37 -2.09 -2.51
C LEU A 113 -6.87 -1.82 -2.65
N TYR A 114 -6.45 -0.59 -2.34
CA TYR A 114 -5.05 -0.23 -2.29
C TYR A 114 -4.45 -0.65 -0.94
N LEU A 115 -3.31 -1.30 -0.99
CA LEU A 115 -2.52 -1.69 0.18
C LEU A 115 -1.06 -1.27 0.02
N ASP A 116 -0.48 -0.73 1.10
CA ASP A 116 0.97 -0.65 1.22
C ASP A 116 1.54 -2.07 1.40
N ASN A 117 2.75 -2.29 0.93
CA ASN A 117 3.40 -3.62 0.98
C ASN A 117 3.79 -4.10 2.39
N ASP A 118 3.60 -3.28 3.40
CA ASP A 118 3.81 -3.60 4.81
C ASP A 118 2.50 -3.79 5.60
N VAL A 119 1.43 -4.16 4.89
CA VAL A 119 0.12 -4.52 5.44
C VAL A 119 -0.06 -6.03 5.42
N ILE A 120 -0.47 -6.61 6.55
CA ILE A 120 -0.85 -8.03 6.68
C ILE A 120 -2.35 -8.14 6.94
N CYS A 121 -3.02 -8.96 6.14
CA CYS A 121 -4.41 -9.36 6.35
C CYS A 121 -4.47 -10.50 7.39
N ARG A 122 -5.39 -10.40 8.35
CA ARG A 122 -5.54 -11.36 9.46
C ARG A 122 -6.91 -12.03 9.52
N ARG A 123 -7.89 -11.45 8.84
CA ARG A 123 -9.28 -11.90 8.87
C ARG A 123 -9.93 -11.63 7.53
N ASP A 124 -11.08 -12.24 7.33
CA ASP A 124 -11.96 -11.93 6.21
C ASP A 124 -12.20 -10.42 6.09
N PHE A 125 -12.18 -9.92 4.86
CA PHE A 125 -12.33 -8.50 4.53
C PHE A 125 -13.40 -8.24 3.46
N ASP A 126 -14.27 -9.21 3.20
CA ASP A 126 -15.31 -9.14 2.18
C ASP A 126 -16.27 -7.97 2.44
N ASP A 127 -16.69 -7.78 3.69
CA ASP A 127 -17.57 -6.68 4.07
C ASP A 127 -16.92 -5.30 3.82
N PHE A 128 -15.61 -5.19 4.08
CA PHE A 128 -14.88 -3.98 3.77
C PHE A 128 -14.79 -3.74 2.26
N TYR A 129 -14.38 -4.77 1.51
CA TYR A 129 -14.24 -4.64 0.08
C TYR A 129 -15.57 -4.30 -0.62
N ASN A 130 -16.68 -4.90 -0.16
CA ASN A 130 -18.00 -4.76 -0.78
C ASN A 130 -18.86 -3.62 -0.22
N MET A 131 -18.35 -2.83 0.72
CA MET A 131 -19.10 -1.72 1.32
C MET A 131 -19.62 -0.72 0.28
N ASP A 132 -20.69 0.00 0.62
CA ASP A 132 -21.22 1.05 -0.22
C ASP A 132 -20.27 2.26 -0.29
N MET A 133 -19.83 2.57 -1.49
CA MET A 133 -18.96 3.71 -1.82
C MET A 133 -19.69 4.81 -2.62
N THR A 134 -21.02 4.82 -2.61
CA THR A 134 -21.82 5.75 -3.43
C THR A 134 -21.45 7.21 -3.13
N GLY A 135 -20.97 7.89 -4.15
CA GLY A 135 -20.55 9.29 -4.12
C GLY A 135 -19.30 9.57 -3.26
N ALA A 136 -18.64 8.57 -2.69
CA ALA A 136 -17.36 8.73 -2.03
C ALA A 136 -16.21 8.36 -2.98
N GLU A 137 -15.11 9.10 -2.92
CA GLU A 137 -13.90 8.85 -3.72
C GLU A 137 -13.03 7.78 -3.10
N ILE A 138 -12.85 7.86 -1.78
CA ILE A 138 -11.99 6.97 -1.00
C ILE A 138 -12.64 6.61 0.34
N ALA A 139 -12.33 5.41 0.85
CA ALA A 139 -12.61 5.04 2.23
C ALA A 139 -11.32 4.53 2.89
N GLY A 140 -11.14 4.86 4.17
CA GLY A 140 -9.95 4.48 4.92
C GLY A 140 -10.05 4.82 6.39
N VAL A 141 -9.01 4.52 7.13
CA VAL A 141 -8.94 4.71 8.60
C VAL A 141 -8.14 5.97 8.90
N LEU A 142 -8.50 6.67 9.97
CA LEU A 142 -7.76 7.83 10.44
C LEU A 142 -6.29 7.49 10.72
N ASP A 143 -5.39 8.36 10.29
CA ASP A 143 -3.99 8.27 10.65
C ASP A 143 -3.80 8.56 12.15
N TYR A 144 -3.33 7.56 12.88
CA TYR A 144 -3.16 7.67 14.32
C TYR A 144 -2.18 8.76 14.72
N TYR A 145 -1.04 8.83 14.05
CA TYR A 145 0.02 9.81 14.35
C TYR A 145 -0.23 11.14 13.65
N GLY A 146 -0.74 11.12 12.44
CA GLY A 146 -1.12 12.33 11.71
C GLY A 146 -2.17 13.14 12.45
N SER A 147 -3.19 12.47 13.01
CA SER A 147 -4.20 13.12 13.82
C SER A 147 -3.61 13.81 15.08
N TRP A 148 -2.53 13.28 15.66
CA TRP A 148 -1.85 13.87 16.82
C TRP A 148 -0.95 15.05 16.43
N PHE A 149 -0.14 14.93 15.38
CA PHE A 149 0.75 16.00 14.90
C PHE A 149 -0.01 17.20 14.35
N PHE A 150 -1.16 16.99 13.72
CA PHE A 150 -1.97 18.04 13.09
C PHE A 150 -3.13 18.53 13.98
N ARG A 151 -3.26 18.04 15.22
CA ARG A 151 -4.34 18.40 16.17
C ARG A 151 -4.54 19.89 16.42
N ARG A 152 -3.54 20.70 16.15
CA ARG A 152 -3.62 22.18 16.29
C ARG A 152 -4.25 22.89 15.08
N ARG A 153 -4.59 22.17 14.01
CA ARG A 153 -5.29 22.74 12.85
C ARG A 153 -6.69 22.14 12.78
N ILE A 154 -7.71 23.02 12.62
CA ILE A 154 -9.14 22.68 12.55
C ILE A 154 -9.46 21.64 11.46
N PHE A 155 -8.54 21.39 10.52
CA PHE A 155 -8.68 20.51 9.36
C PHE A 155 -8.17 19.07 9.56
N SER A 156 -7.86 18.63 10.79
CA SER A 156 -7.21 17.32 11.02
C SER A 156 -8.14 16.23 11.58
N ARG A 157 -9.43 16.48 11.68
CA ARG A 157 -10.37 15.51 12.28
C ARG A 157 -10.68 14.31 11.38
N ASP A 158 -10.36 14.41 10.09
CA ASP A 158 -10.67 13.46 9.05
C ASP A 158 -9.45 13.05 8.21
N TYR A 159 -8.24 13.13 8.79
CA TYR A 159 -7.00 12.81 8.11
C TYR A 159 -6.79 11.29 8.09
N LEU A 160 -6.99 10.68 6.91
CA LEU A 160 -6.84 9.24 6.68
C LEU A 160 -5.36 8.86 6.51
N ASN A 161 -5.02 7.68 7.01
CA ASN A 161 -3.79 6.98 6.63
C ASN A 161 -3.97 6.39 5.23
N SER A 162 -2.96 6.52 4.38
CA SER A 162 -3.05 6.11 2.97
C SER A 162 -2.62 4.67 2.70
N GLY A 163 -2.18 3.91 3.70
CA GLY A 163 -1.66 2.55 3.50
C GLY A 163 -2.72 1.47 3.30
N VAL A 164 -3.98 1.74 3.66
CA VAL A 164 -5.14 0.89 3.34
C VAL A 164 -6.27 1.81 2.89
N LEU A 165 -6.61 1.76 1.60
CA LEU A 165 -7.66 2.58 1.02
C LEU A 165 -8.55 1.77 0.08
N LEU A 166 -9.86 1.86 0.25
CA LEU A 166 -10.80 1.43 -0.77
C LEU A 166 -11.04 2.61 -1.73
N LEU A 167 -10.79 2.38 -3.02
CA LEU A 167 -10.82 3.39 -4.07
C LEU A 167 -12.05 3.19 -4.96
N ASN A 168 -12.85 4.24 -5.12
CA ASN A 168 -13.95 4.32 -6.09
C ASN A 168 -13.43 5.04 -7.35
N MET A 169 -12.88 4.26 -8.29
CA MET A 169 -12.22 4.81 -9.48
C MET A 169 -13.13 5.66 -10.38
N PRO A 170 -14.42 5.30 -10.59
CA PRO A 170 -15.37 6.18 -11.30
C PRO A 170 -15.50 7.56 -10.66
N GLU A 171 -15.64 7.62 -9.33
CA GLU A 171 -15.76 8.89 -8.63
C GLU A 171 -14.44 9.68 -8.66
N ILE A 172 -13.30 8.99 -8.45
CA ILE A 172 -11.96 9.59 -8.54
C ILE A 172 -11.74 10.22 -9.93
N ARG A 173 -12.13 9.52 -11.01
CA ARG A 173 -12.04 10.03 -12.38
C ARG A 173 -13.00 11.20 -12.61
N ARG A 174 -14.24 11.09 -12.14
CA ARG A 174 -15.27 12.12 -12.29
C ARG A 174 -14.87 13.45 -11.63
N THR A 175 -14.30 13.39 -10.43
CA THR A 175 -13.87 14.58 -9.66
C THR A 175 -12.48 15.06 -10.05
N GLY A 176 -11.70 14.23 -10.75
CA GLY A 176 -10.30 14.49 -11.05
C GLY A 176 -9.40 14.48 -9.81
N LEU A 177 -9.79 13.75 -8.75
CA LEU A 177 -9.04 13.75 -7.49
C LEU A 177 -7.56 13.44 -7.69
N PHE A 178 -7.23 12.36 -8.40
CA PHE A 178 -5.83 11.95 -8.59
C PHE A 178 -5.04 12.95 -9.42
N SER A 179 -5.64 13.53 -10.48
CA SER A 179 -5.01 14.61 -11.26
C SER A 179 -4.71 15.84 -10.39
N ARG A 180 -5.68 16.26 -9.56
CA ARG A 180 -5.48 17.36 -8.58
C ARG A 180 -4.38 17.04 -7.56
N CYS A 181 -4.29 15.77 -7.12
CA CYS A 181 -3.24 15.31 -6.22
C CYS A 181 -1.86 15.33 -6.88
N ARG A 182 -1.72 14.80 -8.12
CA ARG A 182 -0.45 14.85 -8.88
C ARG A 182 0.05 16.28 -9.05
N LYS A 183 -0.83 17.19 -9.51
CA LYS A 183 -0.51 18.61 -9.61
C LYS A 183 0.00 19.19 -8.29
N ARG A 184 -0.67 18.87 -7.17
CA ARG A 184 -0.23 19.33 -5.86
C ARG A 184 1.12 18.74 -5.45
N CYS A 185 1.38 17.47 -5.74
CA CYS A 185 2.66 16.82 -5.47
C CYS A 185 3.80 17.41 -6.32
N ALA A 186 3.53 17.86 -7.53
CA ALA A 186 4.50 18.54 -8.36
C ALA A 186 4.85 19.96 -7.86
N GLU A 187 3.85 20.70 -7.36
CA GLU A 187 4.00 22.11 -7.02
C GLU A 187 4.40 22.38 -5.56
N LYS A 188 4.09 21.47 -4.62
CA LYS A 188 4.20 21.73 -3.17
C LYS A 188 4.93 20.63 -2.44
N LYS A 189 6.02 20.98 -1.77
CA LYS A 189 6.71 20.08 -0.85
C LYS A 189 5.82 19.74 0.35
N MET A 190 5.66 18.43 0.62
CA MET A 190 4.82 17.91 1.70
C MET A 190 5.58 16.81 2.46
N PHE A 191 5.24 16.59 3.73
CA PHE A 191 5.90 15.58 4.56
C PHE A 191 5.53 14.15 4.10
N MET A 192 4.24 13.90 3.85
CA MET A 192 3.70 12.66 3.25
C MET A 192 2.91 13.08 2.00
N PRO A 193 3.57 13.16 0.82
CA PRO A 193 3.01 13.89 -0.32
C PRO A 193 1.68 13.35 -0.81
N ASP A 194 1.59 12.06 -1.09
CA ASP A 194 0.37 11.39 -1.55
C ASP A 194 -0.74 11.45 -0.48
N GLN A 195 -0.45 11.05 0.75
CA GLN A 195 -1.41 11.06 1.85
C GLN A 195 -1.92 12.48 2.13
N SER A 196 -1.01 13.46 2.15
CA SER A 196 -1.40 14.86 2.39
C SER A 196 -2.21 15.45 1.24
N ALA A 197 -1.90 15.08 -0.01
CA ALA A 197 -2.67 15.53 -1.17
C ALA A 197 -4.07 14.91 -1.15
N LEU A 198 -4.19 13.59 -0.96
CA LEU A 198 -5.48 12.88 -0.86
C LEU A 198 -6.36 13.48 0.24
N ASN A 199 -5.80 13.65 1.45
CA ASN A 199 -6.55 14.20 2.57
C ASN A 199 -7.00 15.65 2.37
N LYS A 200 -6.21 16.44 1.65
CA LYS A 200 -6.51 17.84 1.39
C LYS A 200 -7.52 18.04 0.27
N LEU A 201 -7.53 17.17 -0.73
CA LEU A 201 -8.22 17.39 -2.00
C LEU A 201 -9.42 16.47 -2.22
N SER A 202 -9.56 15.38 -1.44
CA SER A 202 -10.76 14.56 -1.51
C SER A 202 -11.97 15.36 -1.04
N ASP A 203 -12.99 15.40 -1.89
CA ASP A 203 -14.25 16.10 -1.63
C ASP A 203 -15.16 15.26 -0.72
N LYS A 204 -15.15 13.94 -0.89
CA LYS A 204 -15.93 13.01 -0.07
C LYS A 204 -15.18 11.73 0.23
N LYS A 205 -14.89 11.51 1.51
CA LYS A 205 -14.22 10.31 2.03
C LYS A 205 -15.02 9.65 3.15
N ILE A 206 -14.94 8.33 3.26
CA ILE A 206 -15.56 7.55 4.31
C ILE A 206 -14.49 7.20 5.35
N ILE A 207 -14.76 7.54 6.61
CA ILE A 207 -13.88 7.22 7.74
C ILE A 207 -14.34 5.89 8.33
N LEU A 208 -13.41 4.95 8.43
CA LEU A 208 -13.65 3.58 8.85
C LEU A 208 -13.08 3.30 10.24
N PRO A 209 -13.59 2.27 10.93
CA PRO A 209 -13.02 1.79 12.19
C PRO A 209 -11.57 1.32 12.03
N ARG A 210 -10.78 1.42 13.11
CA ARG A 210 -9.36 1.02 13.16
C ARG A 210 -9.07 -0.41 12.70
N ILE A 211 -10.02 -1.31 12.83
CA ILE A 211 -9.84 -2.73 12.47
C ILE A 211 -9.39 -2.93 11.03
N TYR A 212 -9.75 -2.00 10.14
CA TYR A 212 -9.39 -2.03 8.71
C TYR A 212 -8.02 -1.39 8.41
N ASN A 213 -7.34 -0.81 9.39
CA ASN A 213 -5.96 -0.32 9.27
C ASN A 213 -5.38 -0.08 10.67
N GLU A 214 -5.03 -1.16 11.37
CA GLU A 214 -4.45 -1.07 12.70
C GLU A 214 -2.97 -0.68 12.62
N GLN A 215 -2.66 0.51 13.11
CA GLN A 215 -1.35 1.16 12.96
C GLN A 215 -0.47 1.09 14.22
N ARG A 216 -0.99 0.53 15.32
CA ARG A 216 -0.30 0.56 16.62
C ARG A 216 -0.16 -0.82 17.24
N LYS A 217 -1.17 -1.16 18.03
CA LYS A 217 -1.20 -2.38 18.82
C LYS A 217 -2.18 -3.34 18.18
N LEU A 218 -1.72 -4.54 17.99
CA LEU A 218 -2.55 -5.61 17.49
C LEU A 218 -3.69 -5.90 18.46
N HIS A 219 -4.89 -6.11 17.93
CA HIS A 219 -6.10 -6.47 18.66
C HIS A 219 -6.74 -7.69 18.00
N ASP A 220 -7.55 -8.43 18.77
CA ASP A 220 -8.19 -9.65 18.28
C ASP A 220 -9.12 -9.40 17.09
N ASP A 221 -9.76 -8.24 17.01
CA ASP A 221 -10.66 -7.84 15.94
C ASP A 221 -9.98 -7.21 14.71
N THR A 222 -8.65 -7.06 14.71
CA THR A 222 -7.90 -6.47 13.60
C THR A 222 -8.03 -7.28 12.32
N ILE A 223 -8.44 -6.64 11.24
CA ILE A 223 -8.51 -7.21 9.89
C ILE A 223 -7.21 -6.95 9.13
N PHE A 224 -6.77 -5.69 9.06
CA PHE A 224 -5.47 -5.33 8.47
C PHE A 224 -4.56 -4.73 9.52
N GLN A 225 -3.40 -5.36 9.72
CA GLN A 225 -2.30 -4.75 10.48
C GLN A 225 -1.33 -4.07 9.52
N HIS A 226 -1.08 -2.80 9.76
CA HIS A 226 -0.17 -1.97 8.98
C HIS A 226 1.07 -1.63 9.81
N PHE A 227 2.23 -2.11 9.40
CA PHE A 227 3.51 -1.93 10.07
C PHE A 227 4.12 -0.55 9.81
N THR A 228 3.37 0.49 10.18
CA THR A 228 3.81 1.88 10.04
C THR A 228 4.96 2.21 10.99
N THR A 229 5.64 3.33 10.74
CA THR A 229 6.56 3.90 11.72
C THR A 229 5.78 4.42 12.93
N SER A 230 6.10 3.91 14.11
CA SER A 230 5.54 4.34 15.38
C SER A 230 6.50 5.24 16.14
N PHE A 231 5.98 6.01 17.11
CA PHE A 231 6.79 6.87 17.97
C PHE A 231 6.69 6.40 19.42
N ARG A 232 7.86 6.17 20.06
CA ARG A 232 7.97 5.87 21.49
C ARG A 232 8.53 7.09 22.21
N PHE A 233 8.00 7.35 23.41
CA PHE A 233 8.34 8.54 24.19
C PHE A 233 9.35 8.26 25.31
N PHE A 234 9.60 7.00 25.63
CA PHE A 234 10.56 6.61 26.68
C PHE A 234 11.71 5.77 26.09
N PRO A 235 12.97 6.00 26.55
CA PRO A 235 13.45 7.05 27.46
C PRO A 235 13.48 8.47 26.85
N TRP A 236 13.42 8.61 25.54
CA TRP A 236 13.28 9.85 24.76
C TRP A 236 12.41 9.60 23.55
N LEU A 237 11.91 10.66 22.93
CA LEU A 237 11.14 10.54 21.70
C LEU A 237 12.01 9.96 20.58
N HIS A 238 11.65 8.77 20.10
CA HIS A 238 12.30 8.13 18.96
C HIS A 238 11.29 7.40 18.06
N ALA A 239 11.65 7.30 16.78
CA ALA A 239 10.84 6.56 15.81
C ALA A 239 11.25 5.09 15.82
N VAL A 240 10.25 4.21 15.88
CA VAL A 240 10.41 2.76 15.75
C VAL A 240 9.73 2.33 14.47
N SER A 241 10.52 1.77 13.54
CA SER A 241 10.03 1.20 12.30
C SER A 241 10.40 -0.27 12.25
N VAL A 242 9.40 -1.12 12.27
CA VAL A 242 9.54 -2.58 12.10
C VAL A 242 8.70 -2.96 10.89
N LYS A 243 9.25 -3.75 9.99
CA LYS A 243 8.54 -4.22 8.80
C LYS A 243 8.29 -5.73 8.89
N PRO A 244 7.25 -6.27 8.22
CA PRO A 244 6.91 -7.69 8.31
C PRO A 244 8.07 -8.63 8.01
N TRP A 245 8.91 -8.30 7.02
CA TRP A 245 10.08 -9.09 6.64
C TRP A 245 11.27 -9.00 7.60
N GLN A 246 11.20 -8.17 8.66
CA GLN A 246 12.19 -8.05 9.73
C GLN A 246 11.79 -8.93 10.92
N VAL A 247 11.76 -10.24 10.74
CA VAL A 247 11.17 -11.22 11.67
C VAL A 247 11.74 -11.08 13.08
N GLU A 248 13.06 -11.12 13.24
CA GLU A 248 13.74 -11.00 14.54
C GLU A 248 13.34 -9.70 15.25
N LYS A 249 13.37 -8.59 14.51
CA LYS A 249 13.00 -7.28 15.05
C LYS A 249 11.51 -7.20 15.40
N MET A 250 10.64 -7.88 14.66
CA MET A 250 9.23 -7.98 14.96
C MET A 250 9.01 -8.73 16.29
N HIS A 251 9.72 -9.83 16.51
CA HIS A 251 9.70 -10.56 17.79
C HIS A 251 10.23 -9.72 18.95
N GLU A 252 11.43 -9.16 18.82
CA GLU A 252 12.10 -8.43 19.90
C GLU A 252 11.40 -7.11 20.26
N VAL A 253 10.96 -6.36 19.26
CA VAL A 253 10.46 -4.99 19.45
C VAL A 253 8.94 -4.94 19.63
N LEU A 254 8.20 -5.77 18.89
CA LEU A 254 6.73 -5.78 18.91
C LEU A 254 6.15 -6.94 19.72
N GLY A 255 6.94 -8.02 19.97
CA GLY A 255 6.47 -9.23 20.64
C GLY A 255 5.42 -10.00 19.85
N ILE A 256 5.45 -9.89 18.51
CA ILE A 256 4.47 -10.53 17.61
C ILE A 256 5.09 -11.77 17.01
N HIS A 257 4.45 -12.93 17.22
CA HIS A 257 4.84 -14.24 16.70
C HIS A 257 3.76 -14.90 15.85
N GLU A 258 2.57 -14.34 15.81
CA GLU A 258 1.43 -14.96 15.12
C GLU A 258 1.60 -15.09 13.61
N TYR A 259 2.53 -14.35 13.02
CA TYR A 259 2.81 -14.38 11.58
C TYR A 259 3.93 -15.33 11.19
N ASP A 260 4.57 -16.05 12.13
CA ASP A 260 5.75 -16.88 11.86
C ASP A 260 5.50 -17.87 10.71
N GLY A 261 4.38 -18.58 10.72
CA GLY A 261 4.03 -19.50 9.63
C GLY A 261 3.82 -18.81 8.27
N LEU A 262 3.25 -17.61 8.23
CA LEU A 262 3.12 -16.81 7.01
C LEU A 262 4.50 -16.37 6.51
N LEU A 263 5.38 -15.94 7.41
CA LEU A 263 6.70 -15.43 7.09
C LEU A 263 7.65 -16.57 6.64
N GLU A 264 7.55 -17.75 7.25
CA GLU A 264 8.23 -18.95 6.78
C GLU A 264 7.81 -19.35 5.37
N LYS A 265 6.48 -19.37 5.11
CA LYS A 265 5.93 -19.64 3.76
C LYS A 265 6.44 -18.61 2.75
N SER A 266 6.45 -17.33 3.10
CA SER A 266 6.96 -16.25 2.24
C SER A 266 8.46 -16.41 1.94
N SER A 267 9.27 -16.68 2.96
CA SER A 267 10.71 -16.89 2.82
C SER A 267 11.02 -18.09 1.93
N PHE A 268 10.29 -19.20 2.12
CA PHE A 268 10.42 -20.37 1.25
C PHE A 268 10.09 -20.03 -0.21
N LEU A 269 9.03 -19.27 -0.43
CA LEU A 269 8.59 -18.87 -1.76
C LEU A 269 9.64 -17.97 -2.45
N MET A 270 10.21 -17.01 -1.73
CA MET A 270 11.27 -16.14 -2.26
C MET A 270 12.55 -16.93 -2.58
N SER A 271 12.95 -17.87 -1.72
CA SER A 271 14.08 -18.76 -2.01
C SER A 271 13.84 -19.63 -3.26
N ASP A 272 12.62 -20.09 -3.47
CA ASP A 272 12.24 -20.87 -4.65
C ASP A 272 12.28 -20.03 -5.93
N TYR A 273 11.84 -18.77 -5.84
CA TYR A 273 11.98 -17.79 -6.91
C TYR A 273 13.45 -17.55 -7.29
N GLU A 274 14.31 -17.29 -6.32
CA GLU A 274 15.76 -17.07 -6.55
C GLU A 274 16.41 -18.28 -7.22
N LYS A 275 16.08 -19.51 -6.77
CA LYS A 275 16.54 -20.73 -7.41
C LYS A 275 16.02 -20.90 -8.83
N SER A 276 14.81 -20.43 -9.13
CA SER A 276 14.25 -20.48 -10.48
C SER A 276 15.01 -19.56 -11.44
N LEU A 277 15.45 -18.38 -10.97
CA LEU A 277 16.30 -17.46 -11.76
C LEU A 277 17.68 -18.03 -12.04
N ALA A 278 18.28 -18.74 -11.07
CA ALA A 278 19.61 -19.33 -11.22
C ALA A 278 19.66 -20.52 -12.22
N ARG A 279 18.50 -21.06 -12.62
CA ARG A 279 18.36 -22.16 -13.58
C ARG A 279 18.08 -21.70 -15.02
N GLN A 280 17.82 -20.43 -15.22
CA GLN A 280 17.64 -19.78 -16.54
C GLN A 280 18.98 -19.21 -17.04
#